data_9bb51c0ed25501e0100c9fb2ad2f89a4
#
_entry.id   9bb51c0ed25501e0100c9fb2ad2f89a4
#
_cell.length_a   1.000
_cell.length_b   1.000
_cell.length_c   1.000
_cell.angle_alpha   90.00
_cell.angle_beta   90.00
_cell.angle_gamma   90.00
#
_symmetry.space_group_name_H-M   'P 1'
#
loop_
_entity.id
_entity.type
_entity.pdbx_description
1 polymer ?
#
loop_
_entity_poly.entity_id
_entity_poly.type
_entity_poly.pdbx_seq_one_letter_code
_entity_poly.pdbx_strand_id
1 'polypeptide(L)'
;MKRYALQSLCSSRSLISVFCALYAWTAGGALAASAPEDEAVLEARAAQAEKVLADRSFYERWKEPSAIDSVKTAAQVKSDAEGVLKQIEEALAVQRSWCGKKFFVNSCIDDARRASFDREREVREIIVAADEIIRLDRVEKMRAEQ
;
A
#
# COMPACT_ATOMS: atom_id res chain seq x y z
N MET A 1 -3.58 -26.75 42.56
CA MET A 1 -2.39 -26.82 43.42
C MET A 1 -1.17 -26.75 42.55
N LYS A 2 -0.42 -25.67 42.55
CA LYS A 2 1.03 -25.55 42.56
C LYS A 2 1.39 -24.10 42.29
N ARG A 3 1.80 -23.45 43.38
CA ARG A 3 2.46 -22.15 43.47
C ARG A 3 3.94 -22.34 43.11
N TYR A 4 4.59 -21.40 42.49
CA TYR A 4 6.02 -21.04 42.68
C TYR A 4 6.14 -19.65 42.06
N ALA A 5 6.48 -18.68 42.71
CA ALA A 5 7.46 -18.24 43.67
C ALA A 5 8.26 -17.10 43.05
N LEU A 6 8.09 -15.96 43.68
CA LEU A 6 8.86 -14.73 43.55
C LEU A 6 10.35 -15.01 43.87
N GLN A 7 11.25 -14.42 43.09
CA GLN A 7 12.57 -14.06 43.61
C GLN A 7 12.99 -12.69 43.10
N SER A 8 12.86 -11.81 44.01
CA SER A 8 13.55 -10.58 44.28
C SER A 8 15.08 -10.75 44.28
N LEU A 9 15.81 -9.89 43.60
CA LEU A 9 17.15 -9.51 44.01
C LEU A 9 17.36 -8.02 43.74
N CYS A 10 17.28 -7.34 44.85
CA CYS A 10 17.69 -5.97 45.06
C CYS A 10 19.21 -5.98 45.32
N SER A 11 19.89 -4.97 44.95
CA SER A 11 21.09 -4.39 45.52
C SER A 11 22.23 -4.14 44.55
N SER A 12 22.52 -2.90 44.22
CA SER A 12 23.73 -2.29 44.76
C SER A 12 23.79 -0.80 44.46
N ARG A 13 23.99 -0.02 45.53
CA ARG A 13 24.30 1.43 45.55
C ARG A 13 25.75 1.64 45.11
N SER A 14 26.01 2.66 44.33
CA SER A 14 27.21 3.53 44.44
C SER A 14 27.07 4.76 43.59
N LEU A 15 26.83 5.89 44.20
CA LEU A 15 27.68 7.07 44.34
C LEU A 15 28.10 7.81 43.06
N ILE A 16 27.43 8.94 42.85
CA ILE A 16 27.98 10.30 42.64
C ILE A 16 28.98 10.46 41.48
N SER A 17 28.53 11.16 40.42
CA SER A 17 29.34 12.25 39.87
C SER A 17 28.43 13.25 39.16
N VAL A 18 28.40 14.45 39.77
CA VAL A 18 27.83 15.67 39.22
C VAL A 18 28.71 16.09 38.06
N PHE A 19 28.17 16.03 36.82
CA PHE A 19 28.68 16.79 35.68
C PHE A 19 27.54 17.58 35.07
N CYS A 20 27.43 18.83 35.48
CA CYS A 20 26.76 19.87 34.75
C CYS A 20 27.51 20.07 33.42
N ALA A 21 27.04 19.50 32.35
CA ALA A 21 27.43 19.88 31.00
C ALA A 21 26.23 20.59 30.38
N LEU A 22 26.38 21.89 30.21
CA LEU A 22 25.56 22.77 29.41
C LEU A 22 25.39 22.18 28.02
N TYR A 23 24.28 21.50 27.75
CA TYR A 23 23.87 21.18 26.40
C TYR A 23 23.16 22.40 25.81
N ALA A 24 23.92 23.17 25.05
CA ALA A 24 23.39 24.11 24.12
C ALA A 24 22.42 23.39 23.17
N TRP A 25 21.15 23.65 23.32
CA TRP A 25 20.12 23.28 22.35
C TRP A 25 20.34 24.09 21.06
N THR A 26 21.16 23.56 20.17
CA THR A 26 21.08 23.95 18.78
C THR A 26 19.88 23.21 18.19
N ALA A 27 18.73 23.87 18.25
CA ALA A 27 17.57 23.52 17.44
C ALA A 27 17.89 23.79 15.96
N GLY A 28 18.79 23.00 15.40
CA GLY A 28 19.00 22.86 13.97
C GLY A 28 17.96 21.88 13.46
N GLY A 29 16.74 22.37 13.19
CA GLY A 29 15.79 21.64 12.36
C GLY A 29 16.43 21.46 10.99
N ALA A 30 17.13 20.33 10.80
CA ALA A 30 17.47 19.87 9.48
C ALA A 30 16.15 19.51 8.79
N LEU A 31 15.60 20.49 8.06
CA LEU A 31 14.72 20.19 6.94
C LEU A 31 15.57 19.26 6.06
N ALA A 32 15.27 17.97 6.12
CA ALA A 32 15.78 17.02 5.16
C ALA A 32 15.23 17.44 3.81
N ALA A 33 15.91 18.37 3.15
CA ALA A 33 15.74 18.60 1.73
C ALA A 33 16.01 17.24 1.09
N SER A 34 14.97 16.59 0.59
CA SER A 34 15.11 15.39 -0.22
C SER A 34 16.10 15.74 -1.32
N ALA A 35 17.24 15.03 -1.32
CA ALA A 35 18.24 15.21 -2.36
C ALA A 35 17.51 15.13 -3.71
N PRO A 36 17.85 15.98 -4.69
CA PRO A 36 17.26 15.88 -6.00
C PRO A 36 17.47 14.46 -6.50
N GLU A 37 16.37 13.72 -6.69
CA GLU A 37 16.46 12.39 -7.30
C GLU A 37 17.14 12.56 -8.66
N ASP A 38 18.13 11.72 -8.89
CA ASP A 38 18.85 11.70 -10.15
C ASP A 38 17.83 11.49 -11.29
N GLU A 39 17.84 12.37 -12.29
CA GLU A 39 16.83 12.37 -13.36
C GLU A 39 16.74 11.00 -14.04
N ALA A 40 17.87 10.31 -14.19
CA ALA A 40 17.94 8.96 -14.73
C ALA A 40 17.22 7.93 -13.85
N VAL A 41 17.26 8.07 -12.51
CA VAL A 41 16.55 7.19 -11.58
C VAL A 41 15.05 7.44 -11.68
N LEU A 42 14.62 8.70 -11.74
CA LEU A 42 13.21 9.04 -11.89
C LEU A 42 12.65 8.56 -13.23
N GLU A 43 13.41 8.66 -14.32
CA GLU A 43 13.02 8.14 -15.62
C GLU A 43 12.83 6.62 -15.60
N ALA A 44 13.77 5.88 -15.02
CA ALA A 44 13.66 4.43 -14.88
C ALA A 44 12.42 4.01 -14.05
N ARG A 45 12.14 4.74 -12.96
CA ARG A 45 10.93 4.53 -12.15
C ARG A 45 9.65 4.85 -12.92
N ALA A 46 9.65 5.90 -13.72
CA ALA A 46 8.51 6.26 -14.56
C ALA A 46 8.24 5.19 -15.64
N ALA A 47 9.28 4.66 -16.27
CA ALA A 47 9.13 3.55 -17.21
C ALA A 47 8.58 2.27 -16.54
N GLN A 48 8.95 2.00 -15.30
CA GLN A 48 8.34 0.90 -14.53
C GLN A 48 6.90 1.18 -14.14
N ALA A 49 6.58 2.40 -13.73
CA ALA A 49 5.22 2.82 -13.40
C ALA A 49 4.29 2.74 -14.62
N GLU A 50 4.76 3.08 -15.81
CA GLU A 50 4.00 2.92 -17.05
C GLU A 50 3.63 1.45 -17.31
N LYS A 51 4.56 0.52 -17.08
CA LYS A 51 4.29 -0.92 -17.19
C LYS A 51 3.22 -1.38 -16.19
N VAL A 52 3.26 -0.88 -14.95
CA VAL A 52 2.23 -1.18 -13.93
C VAL A 52 0.86 -0.67 -14.38
N LEU A 53 0.78 0.55 -14.93
CA LEU A 53 -0.47 1.10 -15.45
C LEU A 53 -0.98 0.37 -16.70
N ALA A 54 -0.11 -0.24 -17.48
CA ALA A 54 -0.47 -1.04 -18.66
C ALA A 54 -0.79 -2.51 -18.35
N ASP A 55 -0.40 -3.02 -17.18
CA ASP A 55 -0.56 -4.43 -16.82
C ASP A 55 -2.02 -4.78 -16.51
N ARG A 56 -2.64 -5.60 -17.34
CA ARG A 56 -4.01 -6.10 -17.19
C ARG A 56 -4.08 -7.55 -16.73
N SER A 57 -2.97 -8.15 -16.31
CA SER A 57 -2.89 -9.57 -15.96
C SER A 57 -3.85 -9.98 -14.85
N PHE A 58 -4.06 -9.10 -13.85
CA PHE A 58 -5.03 -9.31 -12.79
C PHE A 58 -6.46 -9.36 -13.33
N TYR A 59 -6.87 -8.36 -14.13
CA TYR A 59 -8.20 -8.30 -14.73
C TYR A 59 -8.45 -9.50 -15.65
N GLU A 60 -7.53 -9.80 -16.55
CA GLU A 60 -7.66 -10.93 -17.49
C GLU A 60 -7.81 -12.28 -16.79
N ARG A 61 -7.22 -12.44 -15.62
CA ARG A 61 -7.33 -13.66 -14.80
C ARG A 61 -8.72 -13.82 -14.18
N TRP A 62 -9.34 -12.73 -13.74
CA TRP A 62 -10.53 -12.78 -12.89
C TRP A 62 -11.79 -12.22 -13.53
N LYS A 63 -11.73 -11.70 -14.76
CA LYS A 63 -12.88 -11.11 -15.47
C LYS A 63 -14.03 -12.09 -15.71
N GLU A 64 -13.75 -13.39 -15.81
CA GLU A 64 -14.77 -14.40 -16.00
C GLU A 64 -15.41 -14.75 -14.66
N PRO A 65 -16.75 -14.69 -14.53
CA PRO A 65 -17.45 -14.98 -13.26
C PRO A 65 -17.15 -16.37 -12.69
N SER A 66 -16.87 -17.34 -13.56
CA SER A 66 -16.52 -18.71 -13.17
C SER A 66 -15.12 -18.87 -12.58
N ALA A 67 -14.26 -17.85 -12.71
CA ALA A 67 -12.92 -17.88 -12.13
C ALA A 67 -12.93 -17.73 -10.60
N ILE A 68 -14.00 -17.13 -10.04
CA ILE A 68 -14.18 -16.97 -8.58
C ILE A 68 -15.20 -18.01 -8.13
N ASP A 69 -14.75 -19.22 -7.83
CA ASP A 69 -15.56 -20.41 -7.61
C ASP A 69 -16.00 -20.62 -6.15
N SER A 70 -15.45 -19.87 -5.21
CA SER A 70 -15.70 -20.05 -3.78
C SER A 70 -15.54 -18.75 -2.99
N VAL A 71 -16.15 -18.70 -1.80
CA VAL A 71 -15.99 -17.59 -0.84
C VAL A 71 -14.53 -17.39 -0.43
N LYS A 72 -13.76 -18.48 -0.32
CA LYS A 72 -12.33 -18.41 -0.01
C LYS A 72 -11.56 -17.73 -1.14
N THR A 73 -11.82 -18.15 -2.38
CA THR A 73 -11.25 -17.52 -3.58
C THR A 73 -11.65 -16.05 -3.67
N ALA A 74 -12.93 -15.73 -3.43
CA ALA A 74 -13.42 -14.36 -3.44
C ALA A 74 -12.71 -13.47 -2.40
N ALA A 75 -12.49 -13.96 -1.18
CA ALA A 75 -11.76 -13.22 -0.15
C ALA A 75 -10.30 -12.98 -0.55
N GLN A 76 -9.63 -13.97 -1.14
CA GLN A 76 -8.27 -13.83 -1.63
C GLN A 76 -8.18 -12.82 -2.77
N VAL A 77 -9.08 -12.91 -3.75
CA VAL A 77 -9.16 -11.99 -4.89
C VAL A 77 -9.34 -10.55 -4.42
N LYS A 78 -10.18 -10.30 -3.40
CA LYS A 78 -10.30 -8.96 -2.81
C LYS A 78 -9.00 -8.44 -2.22
N SER A 79 -8.31 -9.25 -1.44
CA SER A 79 -7.02 -8.88 -0.85
C SER A 79 -5.98 -8.57 -1.91
N ASP A 80 -5.91 -9.40 -2.96
CA ASP A 80 -5.00 -9.19 -4.08
C ASP A 80 -5.36 -7.92 -4.86
N ALA A 81 -6.66 -7.65 -5.07
CA ALA A 81 -7.17 -6.45 -5.73
C ALA A 81 -6.78 -5.16 -4.99
N GLU A 82 -6.86 -5.15 -3.65
CA GLU A 82 -6.41 -4.03 -2.83
C GLU A 82 -4.91 -3.75 -3.03
N GLY A 83 -4.10 -4.82 -3.14
CA GLY A 83 -2.69 -4.71 -3.48
C GLY A 83 -2.44 -4.09 -4.86
N VAL A 84 -3.23 -4.50 -5.87
CA VAL A 84 -3.15 -3.94 -7.22
C VAL A 84 -3.57 -2.47 -7.24
N LEU A 85 -4.65 -2.08 -6.54
CA LEU A 85 -5.08 -0.68 -6.44
C LEU A 85 -3.98 0.20 -5.84
N LYS A 86 -3.30 -0.27 -4.80
CA LYS A 86 -2.17 0.44 -4.21
C LYS A 86 -1.01 0.63 -5.19
N GLN A 87 -0.68 -0.41 -5.96
CA GLN A 87 0.36 -0.32 -7.00
C GLN A 87 0.00 0.69 -8.09
N ILE A 88 -1.27 0.77 -8.49
CA ILE A 88 -1.76 1.76 -9.46
C ILE A 88 -1.60 3.18 -8.90
N GLU A 89 -1.97 3.42 -7.64
CA GLU A 89 -1.83 4.72 -6.98
C GLU A 89 -0.36 5.15 -6.90
N GLU A 90 0.53 4.24 -6.47
CA GLU A 90 1.97 4.48 -6.40
C GLU A 90 2.56 4.78 -7.79
N ALA A 91 2.15 4.03 -8.81
CA ALA A 91 2.57 4.25 -10.20
C ALA A 91 2.12 5.62 -10.72
N LEU A 92 0.88 6.03 -10.44
CA LEU A 92 0.38 7.36 -10.80
C LEU A 92 1.16 8.48 -10.11
N ALA A 93 1.54 8.30 -8.84
CA ALA A 93 2.35 9.27 -8.10
C ALA A 93 3.74 9.45 -8.75
N VAL A 94 4.39 8.34 -9.13
CA VAL A 94 5.67 8.37 -9.86
C VAL A 94 5.52 9.07 -11.22
N GLN A 95 4.48 8.74 -12.00
CA GLN A 95 4.21 9.37 -13.28
C GLN A 95 3.99 10.88 -13.16
N ARG A 96 3.26 11.34 -12.14
CA ARG A 96 3.08 12.78 -11.88
C ARG A 96 4.40 13.49 -11.61
N SER A 97 5.30 12.86 -10.81
CA SER A 97 6.61 13.42 -10.53
C SER A 97 7.47 13.52 -11.80
N TRP A 98 7.42 12.51 -12.66
CA TRP A 98 8.11 12.50 -13.95
C TRP A 98 7.52 13.53 -14.92
N CYS A 99 6.20 13.60 -15.05
CA CYS A 99 5.52 14.57 -15.88
C CYS A 99 5.91 16.01 -15.52
N GLY A 100 6.16 16.31 -14.24
CA GLY A 100 6.63 17.61 -13.78
C GLY A 100 7.98 18.06 -14.37
N LYS A 101 8.77 17.13 -14.95
CA LYS A 101 10.02 17.42 -15.67
C LYS A 101 9.83 17.61 -17.18
N LYS A 102 8.63 17.36 -17.70
CA LYS A 102 8.33 17.45 -19.14
C LYS A 102 7.88 18.85 -19.55
N PHE A 103 8.06 19.18 -20.82
CA PHE A 103 7.57 20.46 -21.36
C PHE A 103 6.03 20.51 -21.40
N PHE A 104 5.38 19.38 -21.75
CA PHE A 104 3.91 19.25 -21.80
C PHE A 104 3.37 18.57 -20.53
N VAL A 105 3.53 19.22 -19.39
CA VAL A 105 3.18 18.67 -18.05
C VAL A 105 1.73 18.22 -17.99
N ASN A 106 0.77 19.06 -18.40
CA ASN A 106 -0.66 18.78 -18.26
C ASN A 106 -1.09 17.58 -19.09
N SER A 107 -0.68 17.49 -20.36
CA SER A 107 -1.01 16.35 -21.23
C SER A 107 -0.46 15.05 -20.64
N CYS A 108 0.80 15.05 -20.20
CA CYS A 108 1.43 13.90 -19.58
C CYS A 108 0.66 13.43 -18.33
N ILE A 109 0.26 14.35 -17.45
CA ILE A 109 -0.51 14.03 -16.24
C ILE A 109 -1.90 13.48 -16.59
N ASP A 110 -2.56 14.06 -17.59
CA ASP A 110 -3.90 13.63 -17.99
C ASP A 110 -3.89 12.23 -18.63
N ASP A 111 -2.84 11.89 -19.39
CA ASP A 111 -2.65 10.55 -19.94
C ASP A 111 -2.42 9.52 -18.83
N ALA A 112 -1.55 9.83 -17.85
CA ALA A 112 -1.32 8.98 -16.69
C ALA A 112 -2.58 8.78 -15.84
N ARG A 113 -3.38 9.85 -15.65
CA ARG A 113 -4.65 9.77 -14.91
C ARG A 113 -5.67 8.90 -15.62
N ARG A 114 -5.80 9.02 -16.94
CA ARG A 114 -6.72 8.17 -17.73
C ARG A 114 -6.33 6.71 -17.61
N ALA A 115 -5.05 6.39 -17.79
CA ALA A 115 -4.56 5.02 -17.65
C ALA A 115 -4.83 4.47 -16.24
N SER A 116 -4.55 5.24 -15.17
CA SER A 116 -4.84 4.86 -13.80
C SER A 116 -6.33 4.62 -13.57
N PHE A 117 -7.19 5.52 -14.01
CA PHE A 117 -8.64 5.42 -13.84
C PHE A 117 -9.23 4.19 -14.53
N ASP A 118 -8.80 3.89 -15.76
CA ASP A 118 -9.26 2.72 -16.50
C ASP A 118 -8.85 1.43 -15.78
N ARG A 119 -7.62 1.38 -15.24
CA ARG A 119 -7.12 0.24 -14.46
C ARG A 119 -7.87 0.08 -13.14
N GLU A 120 -8.07 1.17 -12.39
CA GLU A 120 -8.83 1.13 -11.15
C GLU A 120 -10.26 0.62 -11.38
N ARG A 121 -10.91 1.06 -12.45
CA ARG A 121 -12.27 0.60 -12.80
C ARG A 121 -12.29 -0.90 -13.02
N GLU A 122 -11.37 -1.45 -13.82
CA GLU A 122 -11.27 -2.88 -14.08
C GLU A 122 -11.06 -3.70 -12.79
N VAL A 123 -10.18 -3.25 -11.90
CA VAL A 123 -9.95 -3.92 -10.61
C VAL A 123 -11.17 -3.84 -9.70
N ARG A 124 -11.88 -2.71 -9.66
CA ARG A 124 -13.11 -2.54 -8.87
C ARG A 124 -14.25 -3.42 -9.37
N GLU A 125 -14.36 -3.67 -10.67
CA GLU A 125 -15.33 -4.62 -11.23
C GLU A 125 -15.11 -6.04 -10.66
N ILE A 126 -13.85 -6.47 -10.53
CA ILE A 126 -13.52 -7.76 -9.90
C ILE A 126 -13.87 -7.79 -8.42
N ILE A 127 -13.61 -6.70 -7.67
CA ILE A 127 -13.98 -6.60 -6.27
C ILE A 127 -15.51 -6.74 -6.09
N VAL A 128 -16.29 -6.08 -6.94
CA VAL A 128 -17.75 -6.18 -6.91
C VAL A 128 -18.22 -7.61 -7.16
N ALA A 129 -17.63 -8.32 -8.13
CA ALA A 129 -17.96 -9.71 -8.40
C ALA A 129 -17.61 -10.62 -7.20
N ALA A 130 -16.47 -10.42 -6.56
CA ALA A 130 -16.07 -11.16 -5.36
C ALA A 130 -16.97 -10.87 -4.16
N ASP A 131 -17.37 -9.62 -3.94
CA ASP A 131 -18.28 -9.22 -2.88
C ASP A 131 -19.66 -9.85 -3.03
N GLU A 132 -20.15 -10.00 -4.26
CA GLU A 132 -21.44 -10.64 -4.54
C GLU A 132 -21.43 -12.11 -4.11
N ILE A 133 -20.36 -12.84 -4.38
CA ILE A 133 -20.21 -14.26 -3.97
C ILE A 133 -20.23 -14.37 -2.43
N ILE A 134 -19.47 -13.50 -1.75
CA ILE A 134 -19.42 -13.47 -0.28
C ILE A 134 -20.80 -13.12 0.30
N ARG A 135 -21.51 -12.18 -0.34
CA ARG A 135 -22.86 -11.78 0.07
C ARG A 135 -23.87 -12.91 -0.06
N LEU A 136 -23.85 -13.62 -1.19
CA LEU A 136 -24.78 -14.74 -1.44
C LEU A 136 -24.57 -15.88 -0.43
N ASP A 137 -23.34 -16.28 -0.16
CA ASP A 137 -23.03 -17.30 0.85
C ASP A 137 -23.56 -16.90 2.24
N ARG A 138 -23.41 -15.63 2.63
CA ARG A 138 -23.94 -15.13 3.90
C ARG A 138 -25.46 -15.24 3.97
N VAL A 139 -26.16 -14.91 2.87
CA VAL A 139 -27.62 -15.02 2.79
C VAL A 139 -28.07 -16.48 2.89
N GLU A 140 -27.38 -17.40 2.24
CA GLU A 140 -27.69 -18.84 2.32
C GLU A 140 -27.52 -19.38 3.74
N LYS A 141 -26.42 -19.03 4.42
CA LYS A 141 -26.19 -19.41 5.82
C LYS A 141 -27.28 -18.89 6.75
N MET A 142 -27.67 -17.62 6.62
CA MET A 142 -28.75 -17.06 7.42
C MET A 142 -30.11 -17.76 7.18
N ARG A 143 -30.38 -18.20 5.95
CA ARG A 143 -31.60 -18.95 5.64
C ARG A 143 -31.60 -20.36 6.23
N ALA A 144 -30.44 -21.00 6.28
CA ALA A 144 -30.26 -22.34 6.84
C ALA A 144 -30.40 -22.37 8.38
N GLU A 145 -30.23 -21.22 9.06
CA GLU A 145 -30.29 -21.08 10.51
C GLU A 145 -31.75 -20.73 10.98
N GLN A 146 -32.69 -20.44 10.05
CA GLN A 146 -34.12 -20.15 10.35
C GLN A 146 -34.98 -21.38 10.28
#